data_429776fca89d7d7a58525344861ac361
#
_entry.id   429776fca89d7d7a58525344861ac361
#
_cell.length_a   1.000
_cell.length_b   1.000
_cell.length_c   1.000
_cell.angle_alpha   90.00
_cell.angle_beta   90.00
_cell.angle_gamma   90.00
#
_symmetry.space_group_name_H-M   'P 1'
#
loop_
_entity.id
_entity.type
_entity.pdbx_description
1 polymer ?
#
loop_
_entity_poly.entity_id
_entity_poly.type
_entity_poly.pdbx_seq_one_letter_code
_entity_poly.pdbx_strand_id
1 'polypeptide(L)'
;MTSRFLYTARGLAFVALTLLVACSSKQTAPEPVPPTPTPVPQLAPPLVRAQVHTDLGAGYYERGQLDVALEELNLAIKIDPTYAQAYNISALVYAVLGDDRKAEQSFAQALQLAPNDSDVHHNWGWYLCTHKRERESLAEFEKAVNNPLYHTPEVALVNAGRCSQAAGDERGAENYFRRALAAQPGNPLASLGLAQIAYKAQRYDEARGWMKGVMLTTNPPPEGLRLGVCIERRLGDRQAELSYISQLRNRYPDAPETTTIMTESCE
;
A
#
# COMPACT_ATOMS: atom_id res chain seq x y z
N MET A 1 -6.12 -55.60 54.54
CA MET A 1 -6.14 -57.09 54.40
C MET A 1 -5.08 -57.36 53.32
N THR A 2 -3.83 -57.67 53.76
CA THR A 2 -3.26 -59.04 53.91
C THR A 2 -3.20 -59.75 52.55
N SER A 3 -2.12 -60.18 51.98
CA SER A 3 -0.94 -60.90 52.50
C SER A 3 -0.05 -61.23 51.30
N ARG A 4 1.25 -61.01 51.30
CA ARG A 4 2.37 -61.91 51.58
C ARG A 4 2.40 -63.19 50.70
N PHE A 5 3.49 -63.49 50.01
CA PHE A 5 4.64 -64.36 50.31
C PHE A 5 5.42 -64.64 49.06
N LEU A 6 6.64 -64.50 48.93
CA LEU A 6 7.93 -65.04 49.40
C LEU A 6 8.54 -66.14 48.49
N TYR A 7 9.86 -65.97 48.22
CA TYR A 7 10.98 -66.94 48.02
C TYR A 7 11.04 -67.71 46.68
N THR A 8 12.13 -67.99 46.08
CA THR A 8 13.56 -68.24 46.35
C THR A 8 14.27 -68.27 44.96
N ALA A 9 15.43 -68.13 44.74
CA ALA A 9 16.80 -68.34 45.12
C ALA A 9 17.70 -68.62 43.90
N ARG A 10 18.86 -68.04 43.90
CA ARG A 10 20.15 -68.51 43.43
C ARG A 10 20.36 -69.05 42.01
N GLY A 11 21.24 -68.35 41.29
CA GLY A 11 22.05 -68.85 40.16
C GLY A 11 23.11 -67.85 39.77
N LEU A 12 24.33 -68.05 40.32
CA LEU A 12 25.54 -67.34 39.90
C LEU A 12 25.94 -67.80 38.51
N ALA A 13 26.12 -66.82 37.56
CA ALA A 13 26.93 -67.04 36.37
C ALA A 13 27.73 -65.79 36.11
N PHE A 14 29.03 -65.91 36.29
CA PHE A 14 30.03 -64.88 35.81
C PHE A 14 29.98 -64.79 34.29
N VAL A 15 29.71 -63.63 33.76
CA VAL A 15 29.97 -63.33 32.38
C VAL A 15 30.72 -61.99 32.31
N ALA A 16 31.87 -62.07 31.65
CA ALA A 16 32.84 -61.01 31.50
C ALA A 16 32.27 -59.74 30.86
N LEU A 17 32.50 -58.60 31.53
CA LEU A 17 32.12 -57.27 31.06
C LEU A 17 33.21 -56.76 30.10
N THR A 18 32.99 -56.90 28.81
CA THR A 18 33.78 -56.18 27.79
C THR A 18 33.22 -54.77 27.63
N LEU A 19 33.96 -53.79 28.13
CA LEU A 19 33.73 -52.38 27.95
C LEU A 19 33.98 -52.00 26.46
N LEU A 20 32.91 -51.88 25.68
CA LEU A 20 32.91 -51.17 24.41
C LEU A 20 32.72 -49.68 24.69
N VAL A 21 33.82 -48.93 24.64
CA VAL A 21 33.82 -47.46 24.59
C VAL A 21 33.29 -47.08 23.22
N ALA A 22 31.99 -46.79 23.11
CA ALA A 22 31.42 -46.14 21.95
C ALA A 22 31.76 -44.67 22.00
N CYS A 23 32.72 -44.21 21.20
CA CYS A 23 32.93 -42.83 20.90
C CYS A 23 31.69 -42.33 20.14
N SER A 24 30.74 -41.67 20.87
CA SER A 24 29.65 -40.92 20.26
C SER A 24 30.23 -39.63 19.69
N SER A 25 30.64 -39.64 18.42
CA SER A 25 30.85 -38.41 17.68
C SER A 25 29.49 -37.71 17.46
N LYS A 26 29.27 -36.64 18.22
CA LYS A 26 28.17 -35.70 17.90
C LYS A 26 28.43 -35.18 16.50
N GLN A 27 27.76 -35.74 15.49
CA GLN A 27 27.58 -35.10 14.22
C GLN A 27 26.69 -33.85 14.44
N THR A 28 27.31 -32.68 14.57
CA THR A 28 26.60 -31.42 14.42
C THR A 28 26.06 -31.40 13.00
N ALA A 29 24.71 -31.35 12.90
CA ALA A 29 24.07 -31.11 11.61
C ALA A 29 24.67 -29.83 10.98
N PRO A 30 24.97 -29.82 9.68
CA PRO A 30 25.45 -28.61 9.04
C PRO A 30 24.40 -27.52 9.20
N GLU A 31 24.84 -26.38 9.70
CA GLU A 31 24.03 -25.17 9.78
C GLU A 31 23.41 -24.88 8.42
N PRO A 32 22.11 -24.55 8.32
CA PRO A 32 21.50 -24.23 7.04
C PRO A 32 22.22 -23.00 6.46
N VAL A 33 22.96 -23.21 5.41
CA VAL A 33 23.60 -22.15 4.65
C VAL A 33 22.47 -21.23 4.14
N PRO A 34 22.48 -19.93 4.49
CA PRO A 34 21.47 -19.01 3.96
C PRO A 34 21.49 -19.09 2.43
N PRO A 35 20.32 -19.06 1.76
CA PRO A 35 20.29 -19.12 0.32
C PRO A 35 21.14 -17.97 -0.23
N THR A 36 22.22 -18.29 -0.91
CA THR A 36 22.98 -17.31 -1.67
C THR A 36 22.03 -16.69 -2.66
N PRO A 37 21.93 -15.33 -2.71
CA PRO A 37 21.10 -14.67 -3.70
C PRO A 37 21.52 -15.22 -5.07
N THR A 38 20.57 -15.79 -5.79
CA THR A 38 20.82 -16.33 -7.13
C THR A 38 21.31 -15.15 -7.98
N PRO A 39 22.52 -15.16 -8.53
CA PRO A 39 22.97 -14.06 -9.38
C PRO A 39 21.98 -13.93 -10.52
N VAL A 40 21.45 -12.72 -10.76
CA VAL A 40 20.67 -12.44 -11.97
C VAL A 40 21.52 -12.89 -13.15
N PRO A 41 21.04 -13.80 -14.00
CA PRO A 41 21.87 -14.35 -15.06
C PRO A 41 22.47 -13.21 -15.88
N GLN A 42 23.80 -13.10 -15.93
CA GLN A 42 24.51 -12.08 -16.71
C GLN A 42 24.17 -12.16 -18.22
N LEU A 43 23.52 -13.25 -18.62
CA LEU A 43 23.06 -13.52 -19.98
C LEU A 43 21.67 -12.95 -20.30
N ALA A 44 20.92 -12.41 -19.31
CA ALA A 44 19.63 -11.78 -19.59
C ALA A 44 19.81 -10.47 -20.38
N PRO A 45 18.90 -10.17 -21.34
CA PRO A 45 18.91 -8.92 -22.09
C PRO A 45 18.95 -7.70 -21.15
N PRO A 46 19.61 -6.58 -21.55
CA PRO A 46 19.71 -5.39 -20.70
C PRO A 46 18.35 -4.92 -20.17
N LEU A 47 17.33 -4.91 -21.00
CA LEU A 47 15.95 -4.56 -20.60
C LEU A 47 15.45 -5.41 -19.43
N VAL A 48 15.58 -6.75 -19.49
CA VAL A 48 15.11 -7.65 -18.43
C VAL A 48 15.85 -7.39 -17.12
N ARG A 49 17.17 -7.13 -17.21
CA ARG A 49 17.98 -6.80 -16.03
C ARG A 49 17.59 -5.45 -15.43
N ALA A 50 17.35 -4.44 -16.28
CA ALA A 50 16.86 -3.12 -15.84
C ALA A 50 15.47 -3.22 -15.18
N GLN A 51 14.56 -4.04 -15.73
CA GLN A 51 13.27 -4.33 -15.11
C GLN A 51 13.43 -4.90 -13.70
N VAL A 52 14.26 -5.95 -13.53
CA VAL A 52 14.48 -6.57 -12.22
C VAL A 52 15.00 -5.56 -11.19
N HIS A 53 15.98 -4.74 -11.56
CA HIS A 53 16.50 -3.71 -10.65
C HIS A 53 15.47 -2.61 -10.37
N THR A 54 14.63 -2.26 -11.34
CA THR A 54 13.52 -1.30 -11.13
C THR A 54 12.47 -1.86 -10.18
N ASP A 55 12.09 -3.14 -10.33
CA ASP A 55 11.14 -3.81 -9.44
C ASP A 55 11.69 -3.91 -8.00
N LEU A 56 12.99 -4.20 -7.85
CA LEU A 56 13.67 -4.16 -6.55
C LEU A 56 13.63 -2.74 -5.96
N GLY A 57 13.97 -1.72 -6.76
CA GLY A 57 13.92 -0.32 -6.36
C GLY A 57 12.51 0.12 -5.91
N ALA A 58 11.47 -0.27 -6.66
CA ALA A 58 10.08 -0.04 -6.29
C ALA A 58 9.72 -0.73 -4.95
N GLY A 59 10.12 -1.99 -4.77
CA GLY A 59 9.87 -2.71 -3.52
C GLY A 59 10.62 -2.13 -2.31
N TYR A 60 11.80 -1.55 -2.49
CA TYR A 60 12.51 -0.81 -1.43
C TYR A 60 11.86 0.54 -1.15
N TYR A 61 11.40 1.25 -2.17
CA TYR A 61 10.61 2.48 -2.04
C TYR A 61 9.36 2.27 -1.19
N GLU A 62 8.58 1.23 -1.48
CA GLU A 62 7.37 0.87 -0.70
C GLU A 62 7.66 0.59 0.78
N ARG A 63 8.85 0.10 1.10
CA ARG A 63 9.30 -0.13 2.48
C ARG A 63 9.95 1.10 3.13
N GLY A 64 10.01 2.23 2.43
CA GLY A 64 10.68 3.45 2.91
C GLY A 64 12.20 3.39 2.93
N GLN A 65 12.82 2.38 2.29
CA GLN A 65 14.28 2.21 2.20
C GLN A 65 14.81 2.98 0.99
N LEU A 66 14.75 4.31 1.07
CA LEU A 66 14.91 5.21 -0.07
C LEU A 66 16.33 5.18 -0.67
N ASP A 67 17.35 5.03 0.17
CA ASP A 67 18.75 4.96 -0.30
C ASP A 67 18.97 3.71 -1.15
N VAL A 68 18.52 2.55 -0.65
CA VAL A 68 18.63 1.27 -1.38
C VAL A 68 17.78 1.29 -2.65
N ALA A 69 16.60 1.92 -2.61
CA ALA A 69 15.78 2.11 -3.79
C ALA A 69 16.54 2.87 -4.88
N LEU A 70 17.21 3.98 -4.53
CA LEU A 70 18.02 4.75 -5.49
C LEU A 70 19.23 3.98 -6.01
N GLU A 71 19.89 3.15 -5.20
CA GLU A 71 20.99 2.30 -5.65
C GLU A 71 20.53 1.33 -6.75
N GLU A 72 19.42 0.63 -6.53
CA GLU A 72 18.84 -0.30 -7.50
C GLU A 72 18.36 0.42 -8.78
N LEU A 73 17.70 1.57 -8.64
CA LEU A 73 17.21 2.36 -9.77
C LEU A 73 18.37 2.93 -10.60
N ASN A 74 19.42 3.42 -9.96
CA ASN A 74 20.62 3.88 -10.66
C ASN A 74 21.32 2.73 -11.41
N LEU A 75 21.30 1.52 -10.86
CA LEU A 75 21.82 0.34 -11.54
C LEU A 75 20.94 -0.02 -12.74
N ALA A 76 19.60 0.05 -12.61
CA ALA A 76 18.67 -0.14 -13.72
C ALA A 76 18.96 0.84 -14.88
N ILE A 77 19.08 2.13 -14.56
CA ILE A 77 19.40 3.19 -15.54
C ILE A 77 20.77 2.99 -16.19
N LYS A 78 21.75 2.53 -15.43
CA LYS A 78 23.09 2.23 -15.97
C LYS A 78 23.07 1.04 -16.93
N ILE A 79 22.21 0.04 -16.67
CA ILE A 79 22.06 -1.17 -17.50
C ILE A 79 21.30 -0.83 -18.78
N ASP A 80 20.18 -0.12 -18.67
CA ASP A 80 19.37 0.34 -19.80
C ASP A 80 18.90 1.79 -19.58
N PRO A 81 19.63 2.78 -20.13
CA PRO A 81 19.27 4.18 -20.02
C PRO A 81 17.97 4.58 -20.74
N THR A 82 17.38 3.66 -21.52
CA THR A 82 16.13 3.90 -22.25
C THR A 82 14.91 3.35 -21.53
N TYR A 83 15.09 2.69 -20.37
CA TYR A 83 14.00 2.11 -19.61
C TYR A 83 13.28 3.17 -18.77
N ALA A 84 12.16 3.70 -19.29
CA ALA A 84 11.40 4.82 -18.72
C ALA A 84 10.95 4.61 -17.27
N GLN A 85 10.55 3.36 -16.92
CA GLN A 85 10.03 3.06 -15.58
C GLN A 85 11.08 3.25 -14.47
N ALA A 86 12.37 3.05 -14.76
CA ALA A 86 13.43 3.32 -13.79
C ALA A 86 13.47 4.81 -13.40
N TYR A 87 13.29 5.70 -14.37
CA TYR A 87 13.19 7.14 -14.10
C TYR A 87 11.89 7.51 -13.40
N ASN A 88 10.76 6.88 -13.77
CA ASN A 88 9.47 7.10 -13.13
C ASN A 88 9.53 6.81 -11.62
N ILE A 89 10.05 5.64 -11.24
CA ILE A 89 10.18 5.29 -9.81
C ILE A 89 11.24 6.16 -9.13
N SER A 90 12.35 6.48 -9.80
CA SER A 90 13.36 7.41 -9.24
C SER A 90 12.74 8.77 -8.91
N ALA A 91 11.84 9.27 -9.76
CA ALA A 91 11.13 10.53 -9.54
C ALA A 91 10.30 10.49 -8.25
N LEU A 92 9.58 9.39 -8.01
CA LEU A 92 8.81 9.19 -6.78
C LEU A 92 9.73 9.16 -5.54
N VAL A 93 10.87 8.48 -5.62
CA VAL A 93 11.84 8.44 -4.52
C VAL A 93 12.38 9.84 -4.22
N TYR A 94 12.80 10.59 -5.25
CA TYR A 94 13.27 11.96 -5.07
C TYR A 94 12.20 12.89 -4.52
N ALA A 95 10.93 12.73 -4.92
CA ALA A 95 9.81 13.48 -4.38
C ALA A 95 9.65 13.25 -2.85
N VAL A 96 9.76 12.00 -2.37
CA VAL A 96 9.72 11.69 -0.95
C VAL A 96 10.92 12.25 -0.20
N LEU A 97 12.09 12.29 -0.83
CA LEU A 97 13.32 12.90 -0.27
C LEU A 97 13.28 14.44 -0.28
N GLY A 98 12.30 15.07 -0.92
CA GLY A 98 12.20 16.51 -1.07
C GLY A 98 13.20 17.11 -2.08
N ASP A 99 13.80 16.30 -2.95
CA ASP A 99 14.64 16.79 -4.06
C ASP A 99 13.78 17.02 -5.31
N ASP A 100 12.96 18.08 -5.25
CA ASP A 100 12.01 18.43 -6.32
C ASP A 100 12.68 18.58 -7.68
N ARG A 101 13.91 19.14 -7.71
CA ARG A 101 14.65 19.31 -8.95
C ARG A 101 14.94 17.96 -9.62
N LYS A 102 15.40 16.96 -8.86
CA LYS A 102 15.66 15.62 -9.40
C LYS A 102 14.37 14.87 -9.71
N ALA A 103 13.34 15.04 -8.91
CA ALA A 103 12.03 14.47 -9.18
C ALA A 103 11.48 14.93 -10.54
N GLU A 104 11.44 16.24 -10.77
CA GLU A 104 10.97 16.81 -12.05
C GLU A 104 11.84 16.38 -13.23
N GLN A 105 13.17 16.37 -13.08
CA GLN A 105 14.08 15.90 -14.13
C GLN A 105 13.82 14.42 -14.47
N SER A 106 13.60 13.58 -13.47
CA SER A 106 13.34 12.17 -13.68
C SER A 106 11.99 11.93 -14.35
N PHE A 107 10.92 12.63 -13.94
CA PHE A 107 9.63 12.58 -14.65
C PHE A 107 9.75 13.06 -16.10
N ALA A 108 10.46 14.15 -16.34
CA ALA A 108 10.67 14.64 -17.70
C ALA A 108 11.40 13.61 -18.57
N GLN A 109 12.43 12.96 -18.02
CA GLN A 109 13.15 11.91 -18.74
C GLN A 109 12.26 10.68 -18.99
N ALA A 110 11.45 10.26 -18.03
CA ALA A 110 10.51 9.15 -18.21
C ALA A 110 9.49 9.47 -19.34
N LEU A 111 8.92 10.67 -19.35
CA LEU A 111 7.98 11.10 -20.39
C LEU A 111 8.64 11.31 -21.76
N GLN A 112 9.91 11.70 -21.81
CA GLN A 112 10.66 11.76 -23.06
C GLN A 112 10.86 10.36 -23.67
N LEU A 113 11.11 9.35 -22.84
CA LEU A 113 11.32 7.96 -23.26
C LEU A 113 10.01 7.25 -23.57
N ALA A 114 8.96 7.53 -22.81
CA ALA A 114 7.65 6.90 -22.94
C ALA A 114 6.51 7.94 -22.84
N PRO A 115 6.27 8.73 -23.90
CA PRO A 115 5.35 9.88 -23.86
C PRO A 115 3.87 9.52 -23.69
N ASN A 116 3.50 8.26 -23.80
CA ASN A 116 2.12 7.78 -23.64
C ASN A 116 1.98 6.75 -22.49
N ASP A 117 2.98 6.67 -21.63
CA ASP A 117 2.95 5.76 -20.48
C ASP A 117 2.00 6.31 -19.40
N SER A 118 0.92 5.59 -19.14
CA SER A 118 -0.12 6.01 -18.20
C SER A 118 0.37 6.06 -16.76
N ASP A 119 1.27 5.17 -16.37
CA ASP A 119 1.80 5.16 -15.01
C ASP A 119 2.71 6.37 -14.76
N VAL A 120 3.49 6.78 -15.76
CA VAL A 120 4.31 8.00 -15.69
C VAL A 120 3.41 9.22 -15.59
N HIS A 121 2.38 9.34 -16.45
CA HIS A 121 1.41 10.43 -16.39
C HIS A 121 0.67 10.49 -15.05
N HIS A 122 0.23 9.33 -14.53
CA HIS A 122 -0.43 9.25 -13.22
C HIS A 122 0.50 9.73 -12.10
N ASN A 123 1.72 9.22 -12.03
CA ASN A 123 2.67 9.56 -10.97
C ASN A 123 3.10 11.02 -11.05
N TRP A 124 3.32 11.54 -12.27
CA TRP A 124 3.59 12.95 -12.48
C TRP A 124 2.41 13.83 -12.08
N GLY A 125 1.19 13.44 -12.43
CA GLY A 125 -0.05 14.11 -12.00
C GLY A 125 -0.16 14.17 -10.47
N TRP A 126 0.10 13.06 -9.78
CA TRP A 126 0.12 13.03 -8.32
C TRP A 126 1.15 13.98 -7.73
N TYR A 127 2.38 13.96 -8.23
CA TYR A 127 3.44 14.88 -7.80
C TYR A 127 3.03 16.34 -7.97
N LEU A 128 2.53 16.72 -9.14
CA LEU A 128 2.06 18.07 -9.43
C LEU A 128 0.96 18.52 -8.46
N CYS A 129 0.02 17.64 -8.13
CA CYS A 129 -1.05 17.93 -7.19
C CYS A 129 -0.50 18.23 -5.79
N THR A 130 0.43 17.43 -5.29
CA THR A 130 1.05 17.65 -3.98
C THR A 130 1.86 18.94 -3.91
N HIS A 131 2.28 19.46 -5.08
CA HIS A 131 2.99 20.73 -5.23
C HIS A 131 2.09 21.92 -5.62
N LYS A 132 0.76 21.79 -5.45
CA LYS A 132 -0.24 22.81 -5.73
C LYS A 132 -0.23 23.30 -7.19
N ARG A 133 0.07 22.40 -8.11
CA ARG A 133 0.00 22.60 -9.56
C ARG A 133 -1.20 21.86 -10.13
N GLU A 134 -2.38 22.11 -9.56
CA GLU A 134 -3.59 21.31 -9.76
C GLU A 134 -4.03 21.26 -11.22
N ARG A 135 -3.95 22.39 -11.94
CA ARG A 135 -4.33 22.43 -13.34
C ARG A 135 -3.45 21.54 -14.22
N GLU A 136 -2.16 21.53 -13.96
CA GLU A 136 -1.21 20.66 -14.67
C GLU A 136 -1.42 19.20 -14.28
N SER A 137 -1.61 18.95 -12.99
CA SER A 137 -1.94 17.63 -12.44
C SER A 137 -3.13 16.99 -13.14
N LEU A 138 -4.24 17.71 -13.25
CA LEU A 138 -5.47 17.20 -13.89
C LEU A 138 -5.24 16.89 -15.38
N ALA A 139 -4.43 17.68 -16.08
CA ALA A 139 -4.09 17.41 -17.48
C ALA A 139 -3.29 16.10 -17.61
N GLU A 140 -2.40 15.79 -16.65
CA GLU A 140 -1.64 14.55 -16.66
C GLU A 140 -2.50 13.33 -16.31
N PHE A 141 -3.38 13.44 -15.30
CA PHE A 141 -4.34 12.37 -15.02
C PHE A 141 -5.25 12.06 -16.20
N GLU A 142 -5.72 13.08 -16.95
CA GLU A 142 -6.52 12.85 -18.16
C GLU A 142 -5.72 12.13 -19.25
N LYS A 143 -4.43 12.42 -19.42
CA LYS A 143 -3.58 11.66 -20.36
C LYS A 143 -3.48 10.20 -19.96
N ALA A 144 -3.29 9.92 -18.65
CA ALA A 144 -3.26 8.55 -18.14
C ALA A 144 -4.57 7.81 -18.44
N VAL A 145 -5.72 8.41 -18.10
CA VAL A 145 -7.05 7.79 -18.22
C VAL A 145 -7.51 7.61 -19.67
N ASN A 146 -7.09 8.52 -20.57
CA ASN A 146 -7.46 8.44 -21.98
C ASN A 146 -6.73 7.32 -22.74
N ASN A 147 -5.72 6.68 -22.15
CA ASN A 147 -5.10 5.50 -22.74
C ASN A 147 -5.96 4.25 -22.46
N PRO A 148 -6.54 3.61 -23.51
CA PRO A 148 -7.40 2.45 -23.31
C PRO A 148 -6.67 1.21 -22.77
N LEU A 149 -5.33 1.22 -22.75
CA LEU A 149 -4.51 0.14 -22.22
C LEU A 149 -4.12 0.37 -20.75
N TYR A 150 -4.58 1.45 -20.14
CA TYR A 150 -4.31 1.72 -18.74
C TYR A 150 -5.10 0.76 -17.85
N HIS A 151 -4.39 0.02 -17.00
CA HIS A 151 -5.01 -1.06 -16.21
C HIS A 151 -5.74 -0.58 -14.95
N THR A 152 -5.43 0.60 -14.45
CA THR A 152 -5.98 1.15 -13.19
C THR A 152 -6.50 2.57 -13.34
N PRO A 153 -7.39 2.85 -14.32
CA PRO A 153 -7.89 4.20 -14.57
C PRO A 153 -8.66 4.77 -13.38
N GLU A 154 -9.29 3.92 -12.57
CA GLU A 154 -10.00 4.32 -11.34
C GLU A 154 -9.08 4.97 -10.31
N VAL A 155 -7.82 4.52 -10.22
CA VAL A 155 -6.84 5.09 -9.28
C VAL A 155 -6.48 6.52 -9.70
N ALA A 156 -6.19 6.75 -10.97
CA ALA A 156 -5.91 8.09 -11.49
C ALA A 156 -7.13 9.02 -11.36
N LEU A 157 -8.34 8.52 -11.61
CA LEU A 157 -9.58 9.26 -11.45
C LEU A 157 -9.86 9.64 -9.97
N VAL A 158 -9.60 8.74 -9.02
CA VAL A 158 -9.70 9.06 -7.58
C VAL A 158 -8.70 10.16 -7.21
N ASN A 159 -7.46 10.07 -7.68
CA ASN A 159 -6.44 11.08 -7.41
C ASN A 159 -6.78 12.44 -8.06
N ALA A 160 -7.31 12.44 -9.28
CA ALA A 160 -7.82 13.65 -9.93
C ALA A 160 -8.97 14.28 -9.12
N GLY A 161 -9.89 13.47 -8.62
CA GLY A 161 -10.98 13.91 -7.76
C GLY A 161 -10.47 14.56 -6.46
N ARG A 162 -9.51 13.93 -5.79
CA ARG A 162 -8.87 14.49 -4.59
C ARG A 162 -8.15 15.80 -4.88
N CYS A 163 -7.45 15.86 -6.01
CA CYS A 163 -6.75 17.07 -6.44
C CYS A 163 -7.73 18.22 -6.72
N SER A 164 -8.85 17.94 -7.40
CA SER A 164 -9.92 18.91 -7.63
C SER A 164 -10.54 19.41 -6.31
N GLN A 165 -10.73 18.51 -5.32
CA GLN A 165 -11.21 18.91 -3.98
C GLN A 165 -10.20 19.84 -3.27
N ALA A 166 -8.91 19.53 -3.36
CA ALA A 166 -7.86 20.36 -2.77
C ALA A 166 -7.81 21.77 -3.42
N ALA A 167 -8.12 21.86 -4.72
CA ALA A 167 -8.24 23.10 -5.46
C ALA A 167 -9.57 23.85 -5.22
N GLY A 168 -10.49 23.26 -4.45
CA GLY A 168 -11.84 23.83 -4.22
C GLY A 168 -12.83 23.64 -5.37
N ASP A 169 -12.46 22.85 -6.38
CA ASP A 169 -13.38 22.49 -7.49
C ASP A 169 -14.21 21.24 -7.12
N GLU A 170 -15.22 21.44 -6.30
CA GLU A 170 -16.13 20.37 -5.87
C GLU A 170 -16.89 19.72 -7.05
N ARG A 171 -17.20 20.48 -8.11
CA ARG A 171 -17.90 19.93 -9.29
C ARG A 171 -16.97 19.04 -10.12
N GLY A 172 -15.74 19.47 -10.34
CA GLY A 172 -14.71 18.65 -11.00
C GLY A 172 -14.44 17.39 -10.21
N ALA A 173 -14.29 17.50 -8.88
CA ALA A 173 -14.09 16.38 -8.00
C ALA A 173 -15.24 15.36 -8.09
N GLU A 174 -16.49 15.81 -8.03
CA GLU A 174 -17.67 14.95 -8.16
C GLU A 174 -17.66 14.19 -9.51
N ASN A 175 -17.31 14.86 -10.60
CA ASN A 175 -17.21 14.24 -11.91
C ASN A 175 -16.15 13.12 -11.91
N TYR A 176 -14.95 13.40 -11.41
CA TYR A 176 -13.87 12.42 -11.35
C TYR A 176 -14.22 11.21 -10.50
N PHE A 177 -14.81 11.40 -9.30
CA PHE A 177 -15.23 10.27 -8.46
C PHE A 177 -16.35 9.44 -9.10
N ARG A 178 -17.29 10.06 -9.81
CA ARG A 178 -18.30 9.31 -10.56
C ARG A 178 -17.70 8.50 -11.72
N ARG A 179 -16.74 9.06 -12.42
CA ARG A 179 -15.97 8.32 -13.45
C ARG A 179 -15.18 7.16 -12.84
N ALA A 180 -14.58 7.35 -11.67
CA ALA A 180 -13.90 6.28 -10.94
C ALA A 180 -14.84 5.13 -10.58
N LEU A 181 -16.09 5.44 -10.12
CA LEU A 181 -17.11 4.43 -9.88
C LEU A 181 -17.63 3.76 -11.16
N ALA A 182 -17.63 4.45 -12.28
CA ALA A 182 -17.96 3.84 -13.58
C ALA A 182 -16.87 2.87 -14.04
N ALA A 183 -15.60 3.18 -13.79
CA ALA A 183 -14.48 2.29 -14.07
C ALA A 183 -14.41 1.10 -13.09
N GLN A 184 -14.63 1.35 -11.81
CA GLN A 184 -14.64 0.33 -10.76
C GLN A 184 -15.86 0.51 -9.86
N PRO A 185 -16.98 -0.19 -10.12
CA PRO A 185 -18.15 -0.15 -9.25
C PRO A 185 -17.82 -0.57 -7.82
N GLY A 186 -18.26 0.25 -6.85
CA GLY A 186 -17.99 -0.01 -5.44
C GLY A 186 -16.60 0.43 -4.94
N ASN A 187 -15.85 1.22 -5.73
CA ASN A 187 -14.58 1.78 -5.26
C ASN A 187 -14.78 2.61 -3.98
N PRO A 188 -14.17 2.21 -2.83
CA PRO A 188 -14.45 2.84 -1.55
C PRO A 188 -13.90 4.27 -1.44
N LEU A 189 -12.80 4.58 -2.13
CA LEU A 189 -12.20 5.92 -2.09
C LEU A 189 -13.01 6.93 -2.92
N ALA A 190 -13.53 6.50 -4.06
CA ALA A 190 -14.43 7.31 -4.86
C ALA A 190 -15.77 7.56 -4.12
N SER A 191 -16.30 6.51 -3.48
CA SER A 191 -17.50 6.62 -2.62
C SER A 191 -17.28 7.57 -1.45
N LEU A 192 -16.10 7.51 -0.81
CA LEU A 192 -15.73 8.42 0.27
C LEU A 192 -15.68 9.88 -0.21
N GLY A 193 -15.06 10.14 -1.37
CA GLY A 193 -15.00 11.48 -1.95
C GLY A 193 -16.40 12.05 -2.23
N LEU A 194 -17.31 11.25 -2.79
CA LEU A 194 -18.70 11.65 -3.01
C LEU A 194 -19.46 11.87 -1.70
N ALA A 195 -19.24 11.03 -0.68
CA ALA A 195 -19.82 11.22 0.64
C ALA A 195 -19.37 12.54 1.28
N GLN A 196 -18.08 12.88 1.16
CA GLN A 196 -17.53 14.14 1.66
C GLN A 196 -18.17 15.37 0.96
N ILE A 197 -18.28 15.32 -0.37
CA ILE A 197 -18.90 16.39 -1.16
C ILE A 197 -20.37 16.56 -0.74
N ALA A 198 -21.13 15.47 -0.66
CA ALA A 198 -22.53 15.51 -0.24
C ALA A 198 -22.69 16.03 1.19
N TYR A 199 -21.83 15.63 2.12
CA TYR A 199 -21.83 16.10 3.51
C TYR A 199 -21.59 17.60 3.60
N LYS A 200 -20.55 18.11 2.92
CA LYS A 200 -20.26 19.56 2.85
C LYS A 200 -21.43 20.37 2.28
N ALA A 201 -22.13 19.79 1.29
CA ALA A 201 -23.33 20.39 0.70
C ALA A 201 -24.60 20.19 1.55
N GLN A 202 -24.47 19.67 2.77
CA GLN A 202 -25.57 19.35 3.70
C GLN A 202 -26.61 18.35 3.14
N ARG A 203 -26.26 17.59 2.12
CA ARG A 203 -27.06 16.52 1.53
C ARG A 203 -26.81 15.21 2.28
N TYR A 204 -27.22 15.16 3.55
CA TYR A 204 -26.80 14.10 4.48
C TYR A 204 -27.33 12.70 4.11
N ASP A 205 -28.58 12.59 3.59
CA ASP A 205 -29.10 11.31 3.12
C ASP A 205 -28.32 10.77 1.90
N GLU A 206 -27.92 11.65 0.99
CA GLU A 206 -27.06 11.28 -0.13
C GLU A 206 -25.68 10.83 0.37
N ALA A 207 -25.08 11.58 1.32
CA ALA A 207 -23.81 11.21 1.94
C ALA A 207 -23.89 9.82 2.61
N ARG A 208 -24.96 9.53 3.34
CA ARG A 208 -25.26 8.19 3.90
C ARG A 208 -25.33 7.13 2.79
N GLY A 209 -25.93 7.47 1.67
CA GLY A 209 -26.02 6.59 0.51
C GLY A 209 -24.63 6.16 0.00
N TRP A 210 -23.73 7.10 -0.14
CA TRP A 210 -22.36 6.86 -0.58
C TRP A 210 -21.52 6.10 0.46
N MET A 211 -21.79 6.28 1.76
CA MET A 211 -21.13 5.52 2.83
C MET A 211 -21.29 4.01 2.70
N LYS A 212 -22.35 3.52 2.05
CA LYS A 212 -22.50 2.08 1.76
C LYS A 212 -21.32 1.55 0.93
N GLY A 213 -20.87 2.31 -0.06
CA GLY A 213 -19.68 1.95 -0.87
C GLY A 213 -18.39 1.95 -0.04
N VAL A 214 -18.23 2.91 0.87
CA VAL A 214 -17.08 2.97 1.78
C VAL A 214 -17.03 1.74 2.69
N MET A 215 -18.19 1.25 3.13
CA MET A 215 -18.30 0.10 4.04
C MET A 215 -18.20 -1.27 3.35
N LEU A 216 -18.05 -1.33 2.01
CA LEU A 216 -17.81 -2.59 1.29
C LEU A 216 -16.41 -3.15 1.55
N THR A 217 -15.45 -2.32 1.94
CA THR A 217 -14.12 -2.80 2.31
C THR A 217 -14.10 -3.43 3.69
N THR A 218 -13.28 -4.46 3.88
CA THR A 218 -13.07 -5.10 5.19
C THR A 218 -12.43 -4.17 6.22
N ASN A 219 -11.71 -3.15 5.74
CA ASN A 219 -11.01 -2.18 6.59
C ASN A 219 -11.28 -0.74 6.10
N PRO A 220 -12.49 -0.17 6.39
CA PRO A 220 -12.81 1.21 6.04
C PRO A 220 -11.78 2.18 6.67
N PRO A 221 -11.32 3.21 5.95
CA PRO A 221 -10.34 4.14 6.48
C PRO A 221 -10.90 4.96 7.66
N PRO A 222 -10.07 5.39 8.63
CA PRO A 222 -10.52 6.10 9.83
C PRO A 222 -11.26 7.40 9.51
N GLU A 223 -10.84 8.14 8.48
CA GLU A 223 -11.56 9.33 8.00
C GLU A 223 -12.97 9.00 7.49
N GLY A 224 -13.15 7.82 6.86
CA GLY A 224 -14.47 7.35 6.42
C GLY A 224 -15.37 7.02 7.59
N LEU A 225 -14.85 6.33 8.61
CA LEU A 225 -15.63 6.04 9.83
C LEU A 225 -16.00 7.32 10.58
N ARG A 226 -15.09 8.30 10.67
CA ARG A 226 -15.37 9.61 11.26
C ARG A 226 -16.46 10.35 10.49
N LEU A 227 -16.38 10.36 9.16
CA LEU A 227 -17.43 10.96 8.33
C LEU A 227 -18.79 10.28 8.56
N GLY A 228 -18.82 8.94 8.69
CA GLY A 228 -20.02 8.19 9.03
C GLY A 228 -20.64 8.64 10.35
N VAL A 229 -19.82 8.83 11.41
CA VAL A 229 -20.28 9.40 12.69
C VAL A 229 -20.95 10.75 12.48
N CYS A 230 -20.30 11.63 11.70
CA CYS A 230 -20.80 12.98 11.47
C CYS A 230 -22.10 13.00 10.68
N ILE A 231 -22.24 12.17 9.67
CA ILE A 231 -23.45 12.03 8.88
C ILE A 231 -24.62 11.57 9.78
N GLU A 232 -24.41 10.48 10.54
CA GLU A 232 -25.48 9.93 11.38
C GLU A 232 -25.88 10.87 12.52
N ARG A 233 -24.94 11.63 13.07
CA ARG A 233 -25.22 12.68 14.05
C ARG A 233 -26.10 13.78 13.47
N ARG A 234 -25.88 14.21 12.21
CA ARG A 234 -26.71 15.21 11.52
C ARG A 234 -28.11 14.66 11.17
N LEU A 235 -28.22 13.37 10.92
CA LEU A 235 -29.50 12.68 10.63
C LEU A 235 -30.24 12.25 11.90
N GLY A 236 -29.62 12.35 13.08
CA GLY A 236 -30.22 11.97 14.36
C GLY A 236 -30.27 10.46 14.60
N ASP A 237 -29.58 9.64 13.81
CA ASP A 237 -29.50 8.19 13.99
C ASP A 237 -28.41 7.81 15.01
N ARG A 238 -28.78 7.85 16.28
CA ARG A 238 -27.89 7.58 17.40
C ARG A 238 -27.31 6.17 17.38
N GLN A 239 -28.07 5.20 16.92
CA GLN A 239 -27.63 3.81 16.87
C GLN A 239 -26.52 3.63 15.82
N ALA A 240 -26.73 4.16 14.61
CA ALA A 240 -25.73 4.12 13.56
C ALA A 240 -24.48 4.94 13.94
N GLU A 241 -24.64 6.12 14.55
CA GLU A 241 -23.54 6.94 15.08
C GLU A 241 -22.66 6.13 16.04
N LEU A 242 -23.27 5.47 17.04
CA LEU A 242 -22.53 4.65 18.01
C LEU A 242 -21.82 3.44 17.37
N SER A 243 -22.40 2.87 16.33
CA SER A 243 -21.78 1.79 15.56
C SER A 243 -20.48 2.25 14.89
N TYR A 244 -20.49 3.42 14.22
CA TYR A 244 -19.26 3.99 13.61
C TYR A 244 -18.22 4.34 14.67
N ILE A 245 -18.61 4.94 15.81
CA ILE A 245 -17.70 5.24 16.93
C ILE A 245 -17.04 3.96 17.46
N SER A 246 -17.82 2.89 17.63
CA SER A 246 -17.31 1.59 18.10
C SER A 246 -16.27 1.01 17.13
N GLN A 247 -16.55 1.05 15.83
CA GLN A 247 -15.62 0.60 14.81
C GLN A 247 -14.33 1.42 14.82
N LEU A 248 -14.42 2.75 14.91
CA LEU A 248 -13.27 3.64 14.95
C LEU A 248 -12.37 3.33 16.15
N ARG A 249 -12.95 3.22 17.36
CA ARG A 249 -12.21 2.88 18.59
C ARG A 249 -11.56 1.51 18.56
N ASN A 250 -12.26 0.52 18.01
CA ASN A 250 -11.77 -0.86 18.03
C ASN A 250 -10.68 -1.12 16.99
N ARG A 251 -10.76 -0.46 15.84
CA ARG A 251 -9.83 -0.68 14.72
C ARG A 251 -8.68 0.32 14.70
N TYR A 252 -8.94 1.55 15.16
CA TYR A 252 -8.01 2.67 15.04
C TYR A 252 -7.91 3.46 16.36
N PRO A 253 -7.56 2.80 17.50
CA PRO A 253 -7.56 3.45 18.82
C PRO A 253 -6.65 4.68 18.86
N ASP A 254 -5.54 4.66 18.15
CA ASP A 254 -4.51 5.71 18.14
C ASP A 254 -4.65 6.71 16.98
N ALA A 255 -5.69 6.57 16.13
CA ALA A 255 -5.87 7.50 15.02
C ALA A 255 -6.35 8.87 15.51
N PRO A 256 -5.91 9.97 14.86
CA PRO A 256 -6.38 11.32 15.19
C PRO A 256 -7.92 11.44 15.11
N GLU A 257 -8.54 10.77 14.16
CA GLU A 257 -10.00 10.74 13.98
C GLU A 257 -10.72 10.18 15.20
N THR A 258 -10.13 9.22 15.91
CA THR A 258 -10.70 8.63 17.12
C THR A 258 -10.67 9.62 18.28
N THR A 259 -9.58 10.36 18.42
CA THR A 259 -9.46 11.40 19.44
C THR A 259 -10.40 12.57 19.12
N THR A 260 -10.38 13.05 17.88
CA THR A 260 -11.17 14.20 17.43
C THR A 260 -12.67 13.97 17.61
N ILE A 261 -13.18 12.78 17.26
CA ILE A 261 -14.63 12.51 17.36
C ILE A 261 -15.17 12.52 18.79
N MET A 262 -14.28 12.38 19.78
CA MET A 262 -14.62 12.42 21.21
C MET A 262 -14.66 13.84 21.78
N THR A 263 -13.90 14.76 21.21
CA THR A 263 -13.65 16.10 21.74
C THR A 263 -14.23 17.23 20.89
N GLU A 264 -14.44 16.99 19.59
CA GLU A 264 -14.78 18.03 18.63
C GLU A 264 -16.16 17.80 17.98
N SER A 265 -16.76 18.92 17.54
CA SER A 265 -17.92 18.93 16.66
C SER A 265 -17.51 18.42 15.28
N CYS A 266 -18.48 17.92 14.52
CA CYS A 266 -18.33 17.52 13.11
C CYS A 266 -18.23 18.73 12.14
N GLU A 267 -17.72 19.86 12.61
CA GLU A 267 -17.54 21.08 11.81
C GLU A 267 -16.22 21.09 11.09
#